data_3c88129489861135aec8da536eadcddd
#
_entry.id   3c88129489861135aec8da536eadcddd
#
_cell.length_a   1.000
_cell.length_b   1.000
_cell.length_c   1.000
_cell.angle_alpha   90.00
_cell.angle_beta   90.00
_cell.angle_gamma   90.00
#
_symmetry.space_group_name_H-M   'P 1'
#
loop_
_entity.id
_entity.type
_entity.pdbx_description
1 polymer ?
#
loop_
_entity_poly.entity_id
_entity_poly.type
_entity_poly.pdbx_seq_one_letter_code
_entity_poly.pdbx_strand_id
1 'polypeptide(L)'
;IINFFESRTDDMVGVITFSNSAMYVLPLTQNKEAIKAAVNATAGNALFQTNIGAGLTSSAALFSGIADTGSRAIILLSDGAGRIDAPTQQKIKDWFSRFQIGLYWIVLRQPGGISIFDENFVPRDEEQPPPQIELYEFFKTFRSPFKAYEAEDPKSLELAIQDINLKEKKPITYTERLPGKNYSFGLLLTAMGLASLLLCLKILEVKSFK
;
A
#
# COMPACT_ATOMS: atom_id res chain seq x y z
N ILE A 1 15.62 -4.77 -1.44
CA ILE A 1 14.38 -4.06 -1.07
C ILE A 1 14.47 -2.58 -1.44
N ILE A 2 15.54 -1.84 -1.08
CA ILE A 2 15.67 -0.41 -1.40
C ILE A 2 15.54 -0.16 -2.90
N ASN A 3 16.29 -0.89 -3.73
CA ASN A 3 16.23 -0.78 -5.20
C ASN A 3 14.81 -1.00 -5.78
N PHE A 4 14.00 -1.83 -5.12
CA PHE A 4 12.60 -2.03 -5.49
C PHE A 4 11.81 -0.74 -5.34
N PHE A 5 11.92 -0.06 -4.21
CA PHE A 5 11.20 1.19 -3.97
C PHE A 5 11.74 2.36 -4.81
N GLU A 6 13.04 2.37 -5.10
CA GLU A 6 13.65 3.39 -5.98
C GLU A 6 13.09 3.32 -7.41
N SER A 7 12.72 2.15 -7.89
CA SER A 7 12.14 1.93 -9.22
C SER A 7 10.66 2.33 -9.33
N ARG A 8 9.98 2.61 -8.21
CA ARG A 8 8.54 2.90 -8.14
C ARG A 8 8.33 4.38 -7.79
N THR A 9 8.11 5.19 -8.80
CA THR A 9 8.05 6.67 -8.64
C THR A 9 6.72 7.17 -8.12
N ASP A 10 5.63 6.44 -8.40
CA ASP A 10 4.26 6.91 -8.17
C ASP A 10 3.58 6.19 -6.99
N ASP A 11 4.28 5.24 -6.38
CA ASP A 11 3.73 4.47 -5.28
C ASP A 11 3.90 5.19 -3.93
N MET A 12 2.90 5.04 -3.09
CA MET A 12 3.00 5.40 -1.67
C MET A 12 3.46 4.18 -0.87
N VAL A 13 4.50 4.35 -0.09
CA VAL A 13 5.10 3.29 0.74
C VAL A 13 5.01 3.67 2.20
N GLY A 14 4.54 2.75 3.04
CA GLY A 14 4.64 2.83 4.50
C GLY A 14 5.52 1.70 5.02
N VAL A 15 6.13 1.89 6.17
CA VAL A 15 7.00 0.90 6.82
C VAL A 15 6.51 0.62 8.23
N ILE A 16 6.21 -0.65 8.49
CA ILE A 16 5.88 -1.17 9.80
C ILE A 16 6.94 -2.20 10.17
N THR A 17 7.50 -2.09 11.35
CA THR A 17 8.28 -3.17 11.96
C THR A 17 7.47 -3.82 13.08
N PHE A 18 7.74 -5.07 13.35
CA PHE A 18 7.04 -5.81 14.40
C PHE A 18 7.95 -6.83 15.08
N SER A 19 7.69 -7.02 16.36
CA SER A 19 8.24 -8.08 17.21
C SER A 19 7.14 -8.54 18.15
N ASN A 20 7.18 -8.24 19.43
CA ASN A 20 6.05 -8.46 20.37
C ASN A 20 4.84 -7.57 20.04
N SER A 21 5.10 -6.39 19.49
CA SER A 21 4.11 -5.42 19.03
C SER A 21 4.52 -4.86 17.69
N ALA A 22 3.59 -4.22 17.00
CA ALA A 22 3.88 -3.49 15.77
C ALA A 22 4.23 -2.04 16.08
N MET A 23 5.20 -1.51 15.34
CA MET A 23 5.63 -0.12 15.44
C MET A 23 5.57 0.54 14.06
N TYR A 24 4.91 1.70 13.99
CA TYR A 24 4.87 2.54 12.80
C TYR A 24 6.22 3.25 12.64
N VAL A 25 6.98 2.88 11.63
CA VAL A 25 8.27 3.51 11.31
C VAL A 25 8.05 4.65 10.32
N LEU A 26 7.20 4.44 9.32
CA LEU A 26 6.90 5.43 8.30
C LEU A 26 5.43 5.33 7.87
N PRO A 27 4.65 6.42 7.91
CA PRO A 27 3.33 6.46 7.28
C PRO A 27 3.45 6.39 5.75
N LEU A 28 2.33 6.15 5.05
CA LEU A 28 2.30 6.13 3.60
C LEU A 28 2.81 7.45 3.02
N THR A 29 3.86 7.39 2.20
CA THR A 29 4.52 8.55 1.57
C THR A 29 5.17 8.16 0.25
N GLN A 30 5.37 9.13 -0.63
CA GLN A 30 6.16 9.01 -1.86
C GLN A 30 7.61 9.50 -1.68
N ASN A 31 7.97 10.01 -0.49
CA ASN A 31 9.30 10.53 -0.22
C ASN A 31 10.35 9.40 -0.16
N LYS A 32 11.13 9.25 -1.22
CA LYS A 32 12.12 8.17 -1.37
C LYS A 32 13.21 8.19 -0.30
N GLU A 33 13.66 9.38 0.12
CA GLU A 33 14.65 9.51 1.16
C GLU A 33 14.13 9.03 2.52
N ALA A 34 12.87 9.37 2.83
CA ALA A 34 12.21 8.90 4.04
C ALA A 34 12.01 7.37 4.01
N ILE A 35 11.62 6.80 2.86
CA ILE A 35 11.46 5.35 2.68
C ILE A 35 12.80 4.64 2.89
N LYS A 36 13.89 5.13 2.27
CA LYS A 36 15.23 4.57 2.43
C LYS A 36 15.72 4.63 3.88
N ALA A 37 15.52 5.78 4.54
CA ALA A 37 15.89 5.95 5.94
C ALA A 37 15.09 5.01 6.85
N ALA A 38 13.78 4.86 6.62
CA ALA A 38 12.94 3.96 7.39
C ALA A 38 13.36 2.49 7.23
N VAL A 39 13.61 2.03 5.99
CA VAL A 39 14.07 0.66 5.74
C VAL A 39 15.42 0.40 6.41
N ASN A 40 16.36 1.35 6.33
CA ASN A 40 17.66 1.21 7.01
C ASN A 40 17.51 1.19 8.54
N ALA A 41 16.58 1.96 9.10
CA ALA A 41 16.32 1.98 10.53
C ALA A 41 15.74 0.65 11.05
N THR A 42 15.12 -0.16 10.19
CA THR A 42 14.61 -1.50 10.56
C THR A 42 15.70 -2.57 10.59
N ALA A 43 16.92 -2.28 10.10
CA ALA A 43 18.06 -3.19 10.11
C ALA A 43 18.71 -3.29 11.51
N GLY A 44 17.90 -3.55 12.53
CA GLY A 44 18.34 -3.68 13.93
C GLY A 44 18.22 -5.12 14.44
N ASN A 45 18.67 -5.35 15.68
CA ASN A 45 18.54 -6.63 16.33
C ASN A 45 17.04 -6.99 16.50
N ALA A 46 16.64 -8.13 15.95
CA ALA A 46 15.29 -8.67 16.14
C ALA A 46 15.08 -8.98 17.64
N LEU A 47 13.94 -8.56 18.19
CA LEU A 47 13.50 -8.99 19.49
C LEU A 47 12.93 -10.41 19.39
N PHE A 48 13.02 -11.18 20.48
CA PHE A 48 12.81 -12.63 20.51
C PHE A 48 11.38 -13.14 20.22
N GLN A 49 10.40 -12.30 19.89
CA GLN A 49 9.04 -12.72 19.59
C GLN A 49 8.54 -12.12 18.28
N THR A 50 7.70 -12.88 17.57
CA THR A 50 7.21 -12.49 16.25
C THR A 50 5.67 -12.43 16.27
N ASN A 51 5.10 -11.24 16.49
CA ASN A 51 3.66 -11.01 16.43
C ASN A 51 3.24 -10.57 15.02
N ILE A 52 3.15 -11.53 14.12
CA ILE A 52 2.74 -11.31 12.72
C ILE A 52 1.34 -10.68 12.65
N GLY A 53 0.43 -11.11 13.55
CA GLY A 53 -0.94 -10.58 13.61
C GLY A 53 -0.98 -9.08 13.87
N ALA A 54 -0.15 -8.58 14.82
CA ALA A 54 -0.01 -7.16 15.08
C ALA A 54 0.59 -6.42 13.86
N GLY A 55 1.61 -7.00 13.22
CA GLY A 55 2.22 -6.46 12.01
C GLY A 55 1.19 -6.28 10.90
N LEU A 56 0.43 -7.32 10.57
CA LEU A 56 -0.56 -7.30 9.49
C LEU A 56 -1.73 -6.36 9.80
N THR A 57 -2.25 -6.35 11.03
CA THR A 57 -3.34 -5.43 11.40
C THR A 57 -2.89 -3.97 11.36
N SER A 58 -1.69 -3.66 11.83
CA SER A 58 -1.13 -2.31 11.78
C SER A 58 -0.85 -1.86 10.35
N SER A 59 -0.34 -2.76 9.49
CA SER A 59 -0.13 -2.47 8.07
C SER A 59 -1.44 -2.23 7.33
N ALA A 60 -2.46 -3.04 7.58
CA ALA A 60 -3.78 -2.85 7.00
C ALA A 60 -4.44 -1.53 7.46
N ALA A 61 -4.19 -1.10 8.70
CA ALA A 61 -4.69 0.17 9.23
C ALA A 61 -4.15 1.39 8.47
N LEU A 62 -2.96 1.32 7.84
CA LEU A 62 -2.43 2.41 7.01
C LEU A 62 -3.34 2.74 5.82
N PHE A 63 -4.12 1.79 5.34
CA PHE A 63 -5.06 2.00 4.23
C PHE A 63 -6.41 2.58 4.68
N SER A 64 -6.63 2.72 5.99
CA SER A 64 -7.86 3.33 6.52
C SER A 64 -7.90 4.81 6.17
N GLY A 65 -8.96 5.23 5.47
CA GLY A 65 -9.11 6.63 5.03
C GLY A 65 -8.37 6.99 3.74
N ILE A 66 -7.63 6.05 3.14
CA ILE A 66 -7.03 6.26 1.82
C ILE A 66 -8.07 5.97 0.74
N ALA A 67 -8.19 6.89 -0.23
CA ALA A 67 -9.09 6.71 -1.36
C ALA A 67 -8.74 5.45 -2.17
N ASP A 68 -9.76 4.77 -2.73
CA ASP A 68 -9.58 3.56 -3.52
C ASP A 68 -9.16 3.89 -4.95
N THR A 69 -7.92 4.34 -5.12
CA THR A 69 -7.38 4.86 -6.39
C THR A 69 -6.33 3.96 -7.03
N GLY A 70 -5.98 2.83 -6.42
CA GLY A 70 -4.94 1.94 -6.95
C GLY A 70 -4.87 0.60 -6.26
N SER A 71 -3.92 -0.25 -6.67
CA SER A 71 -3.68 -1.52 -5.98
C SER A 71 -3.08 -1.27 -4.60
N ARG A 72 -3.45 -2.12 -3.65
CA ARG A 72 -2.94 -2.09 -2.28
C ARG A 72 -2.28 -3.41 -2.00
N ALA A 73 -1.03 -3.37 -1.58
CA ALA A 73 -0.27 -4.57 -1.29
C ALA A 73 0.47 -4.42 0.04
N ILE A 74 0.58 -5.52 0.76
CA ILE A 74 1.46 -5.68 1.91
C ILE A 74 2.53 -6.69 1.53
N ILE A 75 3.79 -6.30 1.65
CA ILE A 75 4.93 -7.21 1.53
C ILE A 75 5.37 -7.54 2.95
N LEU A 76 5.11 -8.76 3.37
CA LEU A 76 5.49 -9.28 4.67
C LEU A 76 6.82 -10.03 4.55
N LEU A 77 7.84 -9.59 5.29
CA LEU A 77 9.10 -10.31 5.46
C LEU A 77 9.15 -10.87 6.87
N SER A 78 9.21 -12.17 7.01
CA SER A 78 9.33 -12.84 8.31
C SER A 78 9.95 -14.23 8.15
N ASP A 79 10.47 -14.78 9.24
CA ASP A 79 10.93 -16.16 9.30
C ASP A 79 9.76 -17.18 9.45
N GLY A 80 8.53 -16.70 9.56
CA GLY A 80 7.35 -17.53 9.76
C GLY A 80 7.16 -18.01 11.21
N ALA A 81 8.02 -17.60 12.13
CA ALA A 81 7.94 -17.98 13.53
C ALA A 81 6.88 -17.15 14.26
N GLY A 82 5.62 -17.51 14.18
CA GLY A 82 4.55 -16.82 14.90
C GLY A 82 3.20 -17.47 14.65
N ARG A 83 2.32 -17.39 15.64
CA ARG A 83 0.94 -17.85 15.54
C ARG A 83 0.01 -16.66 15.69
N ILE A 84 -1.12 -16.72 15.01
CA ILE A 84 -2.15 -15.67 15.08
C ILE A 84 -3.39 -16.30 15.72
N ASP A 85 -3.88 -15.67 16.81
CA ASP A 85 -5.11 -16.11 17.45
C ASP A 85 -6.35 -15.93 16.55
N ALA A 86 -7.38 -16.74 16.77
CA ALA A 86 -8.57 -16.76 15.93
C ALA A 86 -9.29 -15.40 15.80
N PRO A 87 -9.47 -14.58 16.87
CA PRO A 87 -10.04 -13.25 16.74
C PRO A 87 -9.21 -12.33 15.84
N THR A 88 -7.88 -12.37 15.97
CA THR A 88 -6.97 -11.59 15.10
C THR A 88 -6.98 -12.07 13.66
N GLN A 89 -7.05 -13.39 13.43
CA GLN A 89 -7.22 -13.96 12.08
C GLN A 89 -8.48 -13.43 11.40
N GLN A 90 -9.61 -13.41 12.10
CA GLN A 90 -10.86 -12.89 11.54
C GLN A 90 -10.75 -11.40 11.21
N LYS A 91 -10.20 -10.61 12.11
CA LYS A 91 -9.95 -9.17 11.89
C LYS A 91 -9.08 -8.91 10.66
N ILE A 92 -8.01 -9.69 10.48
CA ILE A 92 -7.14 -9.58 9.30
C ILE A 92 -7.93 -9.89 8.03
N LYS A 93 -8.69 -11.00 7.98
CA LYS A 93 -9.53 -11.36 6.83
C LYS A 93 -10.50 -10.25 6.46
N ASP A 94 -11.18 -9.68 7.45
CA ASP A 94 -12.16 -8.61 7.24
C ASP A 94 -11.50 -7.35 6.65
N TRP A 95 -10.34 -6.96 7.17
CA TRP A 95 -9.63 -5.77 6.71
C TRP A 95 -9.03 -5.97 5.32
N PHE A 96 -8.43 -7.13 5.06
CA PHE A 96 -7.86 -7.44 3.74
C PHE A 96 -8.96 -7.50 2.66
N SER A 97 -10.10 -8.10 2.99
CA SER A 97 -11.26 -8.11 2.10
C SER A 97 -11.85 -6.71 1.90
N ARG A 98 -12.02 -5.94 2.99
CA ARG A 98 -12.60 -4.59 2.96
C ARG A 98 -11.76 -3.61 2.15
N PHE A 99 -10.46 -3.64 2.33
CA PHE A 99 -9.52 -2.71 1.66
C PHE A 99 -8.93 -3.29 0.38
N GLN A 100 -9.32 -4.51 -0.03
CA GLN A 100 -8.82 -5.21 -1.22
C GLN A 100 -7.28 -5.29 -1.23
N ILE A 101 -6.69 -5.68 -0.09
CA ILE A 101 -5.23 -5.72 0.09
C ILE A 101 -4.69 -7.05 -0.41
N GLY A 102 -3.74 -7.02 -1.34
CA GLY A 102 -2.92 -8.18 -1.72
C GLY A 102 -1.84 -8.45 -0.67
N LEU A 103 -1.57 -9.72 -0.38
CA LEU A 103 -0.49 -10.14 0.51
C LEU A 103 0.60 -10.85 -0.27
N TYR A 104 1.81 -10.35 -0.16
CA TYR A 104 3.03 -11.00 -0.62
C TYR A 104 3.87 -11.37 0.59
N TRP A 105 3.95 -12.67 0.89
CA TRP A 105 4.73 -13.14 2.03
C TRP A 105 6.05 -13.72 1.56
N ILE A 106 7.16 -13.12 2.00
CA ILE A 106 8.50 -13.62 1.76
C ILE A 106 9.00 -14.25 3.06
N VAL A 107 9.09 -15.57 3.07
CA VAL A 107 9.60 -16.35 4.20
C VAL A 107 11.12 -16.37 4.12
N LEU A 108 11.77 -15.78 5.13
CA LEU A 108 13.22 -15.84 5.27
C LEU A 108 13.58 -17.17 5.92
N ARG A 109 13.96 -18.15 5.12
CA ARG A 109 14.23 -19.53 5.54
C ARG A 109 15.72 -19.76 5.73
N GLN A 110 16.07 -20.51 6.77
CA GLN A 110 17.44 -21.05 6.87
C GLN A 110 17.63 -22.21 5.90
N PRO A 111 18.83 -22.37 5.31
CA PRO A 111 19.12 -23.52 4.45
C PRO A 111 18.81 -24.85 5.14
N GLY A 112 18.07 -25.72 4.46
CA GLY A 112 17.65 -27.02 5.02
C GLY A 112 16.48 -26.94 6.02
N GLY A 113 15.90 -25.77 6.27
CA GLY A 113 14.67 -25.63 7.06
C GLY A 113 13.45 -26.21 6.33
N ILE A 114 12.34 -26.35 7.06
CA ILE A 114 11.06 -26.85 6.51
C ILE A 114 10.52 -25.84 5.50
N SER A 115 10.18 -26.32 4.29
CA SER A 115 9.54 -25.50 3.26
C SER A 115 8.05 -25.33 3.54
N ILE A 116 7.51 -24.13 3.32
CA ILE A 116 6.07 -23.89 3.36
C ILE A 116 5.34 -24.53 2.17
N PHE A 117 6.08 -24.96 1.14
CA PHE A 117 5.57 -25.64 -0.04
C PHE A 117 5.74 -27.15 0.01
N ASP A 118 6.20 -27.72 1.14
CA ASP A 118 6.35 -29.16 1.28
C ASP A 118 4.98 -29.82 1.46
N GLU A 119 4.42 -30.31 0.36
CA GLU A 119 3.14 -31.02 0.34
C GLU A 119 3.21 -32.40 1.06
N ASN A 120 4.41 -32.93 1.29
CA ASN A 120 4.63 -34.21 1.98
C ASN A 120 4.83 -34.03 3.48
N PHE A 121 4.78 -32.81 3.98
CA PHE A 121 4.91 -32.57 5.40
C PHE A 121 3.69 -33.14 6.13
N VAL A 122 3.89 -34.26 6.82
CA VAL A 122 2.90 -34.87 7.70
C VAL A 122 3.30 -34.53 9.14
N PRO A 123 2.48 -33.77 9.87
CA PRO A 123 2.71 -33.59 11.30
C PRO A 123 2.79 -34.96 11.98
N ARG A 124 3.76 -35.19 12.86
CA ARG A 124 3.77 -36.39 13.68
C ARG A 124 2.53 -36.36 14.57
N ASP A 125 1.94 -37.54 14.79
CA ASP A 125 0.79 -37.68 15.71
C ASP A 125 1.08 -36.92 17.01
N GLU A 126 0.16 -35.99 17.40
CA GLU A 126 0.22 -35.13 18.57
C GLU A 126 1.09 -33.84 18.48
N GLU A 127 1.86 -33.61 17.43
CA GLU A 127 2.60 -32.36 17.25
C GLU A 127 1.77 -31.32 16.48
N GLN A 128 1.72 -30.09 16.99
CA GLN A 128 1.14 -28.97 16.23
C GLN A 128 1.99 -28.71 14.98
N PRO A 129 1.37 -28.38 13.82
CA PRO A 129 2.12 -28.02 12.63
C PRO A 129 3.07 -26.87 12.92
N PRO A 130 4.24 -26.80 12.24
CA PRO A 130 5.13 -25.67 12.34
C PRO A 130 4.39 -24.37 12.07
N PRO A 131 4.68 -23.29 12.80
CA PRO A 131 3.97 -22.02 12.66
C PRO A 131 3.89 -21.49 11.24
N GLN A 132 4.97 -21.64 10.46
CA GLN A 132 5.01 -21.19 9.07
C GLN A 132 4.03 -21.94 8.16
N ILE A 133 3.80 -23.24 8.41
CA ILE A 133 2.80 -24.05 7.66
C ILE A 133 1.39 -23.59 8.02
N GLU A 134 1.13 -23.39 9.32
CA GLU A 134 -0.16 -22.90 9.80
C GLU A 134 -0.49 -21.50 9.24
N LEU A 135 0.50 -20.60 9.19
CA LEU A 135 0.36 -19.28 8.58
C LEU A 135 0.10 -19.36 7.08
N TYR A 136 0.82 -20.25 6.38
CA TYR A 136 0.62 -20.43 4.94
C TYR A 136 -0.81 -20.89 4.63
N GLU A 137 -1.30 -21.89 5.34
CA GLU A 137 -2.68 -22.36 5.18
C GLU A 137 -3.69 -21.28 5.55
N PHE A 138 -3.43 -20.51 6.59
CA PHE A 138 -4.28 -19.37 6.94
C PHE A 138 -4.33 -18.32 5.82
N PHE A 139 -3.18 -17.91 5.26
CA PHE A 139 -3.14 -16.89 4.20
C PHE A 139 -3.79 -17.38 2.90
N LYS A 140 -3.75 -18.67 2.59
CA LYS A 140 -4.49 -19.27 1.46
C LYS A 140 -6.01 -19.08 1.57
N THR A 141 -6.53 -18.85 2.77
CA THR A 141 -7.97 -18.60 2.97
C THR A 141 -8.40 -17.16 2.65
N PHE A 142 -7.48 -16.27 2.28
CA PHE A 142 -7.81 -14.89 1.95
C PHE A 142 -8.61 -14.82 0.64
N ARG A 143 -9.59 -13.91 0.58
CA ARG A 143 -10.33 -13.59 -0.65
C ARG A 143 -9.55 -12.65 -1.57
N SER A 144 -8.63 -11.89 -0.99
CA SER A 144 -7.73 -10.99 -1.71
C SER A 144 -6.52 -11.78 -2.27
N PRO A 145 -5.81 -11.23 -3.26
CA PRO A 145 -4.63 -11.88 -3.83
C PRO A 145 -3.60 -12.23 -2.76
N PHE A 146 -3.13 -13.47 -2.78
CA PHE A 146 -2.06 -13.95 -1.90
C PHE A 146 -1.00 -14.67 -2.70
N LYS A 147 0.26 -14.39 -2.42
CA LYS A 147 1.40 -15.17 -2.92
C LYS A 147 2.50 -15.24 -1.89
N ALA A 148 3.05 -16.44 -1.71
CA ALA A 148 4.19 -16.68 -0.86
C ALA A 148 5.45 -16.96 -1.69
N TYR A 149 6.59 -16.63 -1.10
CA TYR A 149 7.94 -16.89 -1.62
C TYR A 149 8.81 -17.38 -0.46
N GLU A 150 9.83 -18.17 -0.78
CA GLU A 150 10.89 -18.50 0.15
C GLU A 150 12.20 -17.85 -0.30
N ALA A 151 12.93 -17.32 0.65
CA ALA A 151 14.25 -16.75 0.42
C ALA A 151 15.25 -17.30 1.44
N GLU A 152 16.26 -18.03 0.95
CA GLU A 152 17.36 -18.57 1.76
C GLU A 152 18.63 -17.72 1.66
N ASP A 153 18.70 -16.89 0.63
CA ASP A 153 19.85 -16.06 0.31
C ASP A 153 19.39 -14.69 -0.30
N PRO A 154 20.30 -13.71 -0.42
CA PRO A 154 19.96 -12.41 -1.00
C PRO A 154 19.45 -12.48 -2.44
N LYS A 155 19.88 -13.48 -3.22
CA LYS A 155 19.49 -13.63 -4.63
C LYS A 155 18.05 -14.11 -4.76
N SER A 156 17.64 -15.10 -3.96
CA SER A 156 16.26 -15.57 -3.92
C SER A 156 15.29 -14.49 -3.43
N LEU A 157 15.72 -13.69 -2.44
CA LEU A 157 14.98 -12.51 -2.02
C LEU A 157 14.82 -11.49 -3.16
N GLU A 158 15.87 -11.21 -3.91
CA GLU A 158 15.81 -10.30 -5.06
C GLU A 158 14.84 -10.79 -6.13
N LEU A 159 14.87 -12.08 -6.46
CA LEU A 159 13.94 -12.67 -7.43
C LEU A 159 12.48 -12.57 -6.97
N ALA A 160 12.21 -12.82 -5.69
CA ALA A 160 10.87 -12.66 -5.12
C ALA A 160 10.38 -11.21 -5.28
N ILE A 161 11.22 -10.23 -4.94
CA ILE A 161 10.92 -8.81 -5.07
C ILE A 161 10.70 -8.40 -6.53
N GLN A 162 11.49 -8.92 -7.47
CA GLN A 162 11.31 -8.65 -8.90
C GLN A 162 9.98 -9.20 -9.42
N ASP A 163 9.57 -10.42 -9.02
CA ASP A 163 8.28 -10.99 -9.41
C ASP A 163 7.10 -10.18 -8.82
N ILE A 164 7.20 -9.71 -7.58
CA ILE A 164 6.21 -8.81 -6.98
C ILE A 164 6.12 -7.50 -7.79
N ASN A 165 7.25 -6.92 -8.17
CA ASN A 165 7.29 -5.70 -8.97
C ASN A 165 6.56 -5.85 -10.31
N LEU A 166 6.75 -6.99 -10.98
CA LEU A 166 6.06 -7.26 -12.25
C LEU A 166 4.54 -7.41 -12.06
N LYS A 167 4.09 -8.01 -10.95
CA LYS A 167 2.67 -8.23 -10.67
C LYS A 167 1.93 -6.95 -10.25
N GLU A 168 2.59 -6.09 -9.51
CA GLU A 168 2.01 -4.84 -8.99
C GLU A 168 2.20 -3.64 -9.92
N LYS A 169 2.73 -3.83 -11.14
CA LYS A 169 2.76 -2.80 -12.17
C LYS A 169 1.37 -2.61 -12.80
N LYS A 170 0.41 -2.14 -12.04
CA LYS A 170 -0.89 -1.70 -12.57
C LYS A 170 -0.85 -0.19 -12.76
N PRO A 171 -1.28 0.33 -13.94
CA PRO A 171 -1.36 1.78 -14.14
C PRO A 171 -2.35 2.37 -13.13
N ILE A 172 -1.91 3.34 -12.36
CA ILE A 172 -2.81 4.10 -11.47
C ILE A 172 -3.58 5.05 -12.37
N THR A 173 -4.91 4.91 -12.44
CA THR A 173 -5.75 5.84 -13.15
C THR A 173 -6.12 6.97 -12.20
N TYR A 174 -5.47 8.12 -12.33
CA TYR A 174 -5.89 9.34 -11.65
C TYR A 174 -7.09 9.95 -12.37
N THR A 175 -8.13 10.24 -11.65
CA THR A 175 -9.09 11.25 -12.07
C THR A 175 -8.65 12.58 -11.47
N GLU A 176 -7.74 13.27 -12.15
CA GLU A 176 -7.38 14.63 -11.77
C GLU A 176 -8.55 15.54 -12.10
N ARG A 177 -9.20 16.09 -11.07
CA ARG A 177 -10.15 17.19 -11.26
C ARG A 177 -9.35 18.43 -11.61
N LEU A 178 -9.16 18.66 -12.89
CA LEU A 178 -8.63 19.92 -13.36
C LEU A 178 -9.53 21.05 -12.83
N PRO A 179 -8.96 22.07 -12.18
CA PRO A 179 -9.75 23.22 -11.74
C PRO A 179 -10.45 23.81 -12.97
N GLY A 180 -11.77 23.96 -12.88
CA GLY A 180 -12.57 24.48 -13.97
C GLY A 180 -11.98 25.80 -14.46
N LYS A 181 -11.82 25.93 -15.78
CA LYS A 181 -11.31 27.17 -16.41
C LYS A 181 -12.22 28.33 -16.03
N ASN A 182 -11.69 29.26 -15.27
CA ASN A 182 -12.47 30.40 -14.78
C ASN A 182 -12.68 31.42 -15.91
N TYR A 183 -13.87 31.45 -16.47
CA TYR A 183 -14.24 32.39 -17.54
C TYR A 183 -14.83 33.70 -17.00
N SER A 184 -14.90 33.90 -15.66
CA SER A 184 -15.53 35.08 -15.04
C SER A 184 -14.93 36.39 -15.52
N PHE A 185 -13.63 36.46 -15.76
CA PHE A 185 -12.97 37.67 -16.26
C PHE A 185 -13.45 38.03 -17.67
N GLY A 186 -13.58 37.06 -18.57
CA GLY A 186 -14.10 37.29 -19.91
C GLY A 186 -15.56 37.78 -19.91
N LEU A 187 -16.40 37.17 -19.08
CA LEU A 187 -17.80 37.60 -18.90
C LEU A 187 -17.91 38.99 -18.31
N LEU A 188 -17.04 39.35 -17.38
CA LEU A 188 -17.02 40.67 -16.77
C LEU A 188 -16.62 41.79 -17.76
N LEU A 189 -15.63 41.53 -18.62
CA LEU A 189 -15.21 42.43 -19.69
C LEU A 189 -16.32 42.65 -20.72
N THR A 190 -17.00 41.56 -21.14
CA THR A 190 -18.12 41.67 -22.10
C THR A 190 -19.29 42.46 -21.50
N ALA A 191 -19.62 42.23 -20.22
CA ALA A 191 -20.66 43.00 -19.53
C ALA A 191 -20.31 44.49 -19.40
N MET A 192 -19.06 44.82 -19.06
CA MET A 192 -18.60 46.22 -19.02
C MET A 192 -18.65 46.87 -20.41
N GLY A 193 -18.28 46.19 -21.45
CA GLY A 193 -18.36 46.66 -22.85
C GLY A 193 -19.79 46.99 -23.25
N LEU A 194 -20.74 46.12 -22.97
CA LEU A 194 -22.18 46.35 -23.20
C LEU A 194 -22.74 47.52 -22.41
N ALA A 195 -22.38 47.66 -21.15
CA ALA A 195 -22.81 48.78 -20.30
C ALA A 195 -22.29 50.12 -20.81
N SER A 196 -21.02 50.18 -21.24
CA SER A 196 -20.44 51.41 -21.82
C SER A 196 -21.09 51.78 -23.16
N LEU A 197 -21.41 50.80 -24.01
CA LEU A 197 -22.14 51.04 -25.25
C LEU A 197 -23.55 51.62 -24.99
N LEU A 198 -24.29 51.07 -24.05
CA LEU A 198 -25.61 51.57 -23.66
C LEU A 198 -25.54 53.00 -23.12
N LEU A 199 -24.53 53.32 -22.31
CA LEU A 199 -24.29 54.68 -21.80
C LEU A 199 -24.01 55.68 -22.94
N CYS A 200 -23.14 55.27 -23.92
CA CYS A 200 -22.87 56.10 -25.10
C CYS A 200 -24.13 56.37 -25.94
N LEU A 201 -24.95 55.35 -26.18
CA LEU A 201 -26.21 55.47 -26.92
C LEU A 201 -27.18 56.45 -26.20
N LYS A 202 -27.28 56.33 -24.89
CA LYS A 202 -28.12 57.21 -24.05
C LYS A 202 -27.64 58.67 -24.11
N ILE A 203 -26.36 58.93 -24.11
CA ILE A 203 -25.78 60.28 -24.22
C ILE A 203 -26.06 60.89 -25.60
N LEU A 204 -25.99 60.07 -26.65
CA LEU A 204 -26.31 60.50 -28.05
C LEU A 204 -27.79 60.85 -28.17
N GLU A 205 -28.69 60.04 -27.61
CA GLU A 205 -30.13 60.31 -27.55
C GLU A 205 -30.44 61.64 -26.91
N VAL A 206 -29.85 61.93 -25.72
CA VAL A 206 -30.03 63.17 -24.98
C VAL A 206 -29.49 64.36 -25.76
N LYS A 207 -28.40 64.24 -26.54
CA LYS A 207 -27.89 65.31 -27.41
C LYS A 207 -28.73 65.59 -28.65
N SER A 208 -29.51 64.61 -29.14
CA SER A 208 -30.38 64.74 -30.31
C SER A 208 -31.70 65.46 -29.98
N PHE A 209 -32.06 65.58 -28.71
CA PHE A 209 -33.27 66.30 -28.26
C PHE A 209 -33.00 67.76 -27.79
N LYS A 210 -31.81 68.31 -28.04
CA LYS A 210 -31.47 69.73 -27.89
C LYS A 210 -31.20 70.34 -29.24
#